data_d0a59268e9f9ec2308e9b2f485406a43
#
_entry.id   d0a59268e9f9ec2308e9b2f485406a43
#
_cell.length_a   1.000
_cell.length_b   1.000
_cell.length_c   1.000
_cell.angle_alpha   90.00
_cell.angle_beta   90.00
_cell.angle_gamma   90.00
#
_symmetry.space_group_name_H-M   'P 1'
#
loop_
_entity.id
_entity.type
_entity.pdbx_description
1 polymer ?
#
loop_
_entity_poly.entity_id
_entity_poly.type
_entity_poly.pdbx_seq_one_letter_code
_entity_poly.pdbx_strand_id
1 'polypeptide(L)'
;MREYNTIFNHALAPITPGPSSSNTCGPVRIGLICQQLLGEIPAKAVVEYYSKGAFTTTLYGMKSDVAFINGLLGKEQNNPEFNAAYTIAKEVGMDVSFAEVDDLTVGGMETVRIRMTDQSGFEMVVIGESIGGGAFKIHYIDDC
;
A
#
# COMPACT_ATOMS: atom_id res chain seq x y z
N MET A 1 13.75 11.55 1.06
CA MET A 1 13.37 11.35 -0.33
C MET A 1 13.85 12.50 -1.16
N ARG A 2 13.78 12.33 -2.40
CA ARG A 2 14.51 13.14 -3.36
C ARG A 2 13.58 13.88 -4.27
N GLU A 3 14.16 14.75 -5.08
CA GLU A 3 13.38 15.52 -6.05
C GLU A 3 12.60 14.64 -7.01
N TYR A 4 13.17 13.53 -7.43
CA TYR A 4 12.46 12.65 -8.36
C TYR A 4 11.19 12.09 -7.72
N ASN A 5 11.20 11.89 -6.43
CA ASN A 5 10.02 11.44 -5.73
C ASN A 5 8.94 12.51 -5.76
N THR A 6 9.34 13.75 -5.63
CA THR A 6 8.42 14.87 -5.74
C THR A 6 7.83 14.97 -7.14
N ILE A 7 8.63 14.70 -8.15
CA ILE A 7 8.15 14.72 -9.53
C ILE A 7 7.07 13.66 -9.74
N PHE A 8 7.27 12.46 -9.22
CA PHE A 8 6.25 11.42 -9.30
C PHE A 8 4.96 11.86 -8.64
N ASN A 9 5.06 12.47 -7.48
CA ASN A 9 3.88 12.91 -6.77
C ASN A 9 3.10 13.94 -7.56
N HIS A 10 3.79 14.91 -8.14
CA HIS A 10 3.14 15.93 -8.93
C HIS A 10 2.55 15.38 -10.23
N ALA A 11 3.19 14.39 -10.84
CA ALA A 11 2.71 13.82 -12.08
C ALA A 11 1.49 12.93 -11.90
N LEU A 12 1.40 12.22 -10.77
CA LEU A 12 0.38 11.19 -10.58
C LEU A 12 -0.75 11.60 -9.64
N ALA A 13 -0.45 12.45 -8.66
CA ALA A 13 -1.43 12.81 -7.64
C ALA A 13 -2.73 13.42 -8.18
N PRO A 14 -2.73 14.24 -9.23
CA PRO A 14 -3.98 14.82 -9.72
C PRO A 14 -5.00 13.81 -10.25
N ILE A 15 -4.57 12.59 -10.55
CA ILE A 15 -5.47 11.58 -11.10
C ILE A 15 -5.88 10.63 -9.98
N THR A 16 -6.73 11.11 -9.10
CA THR A 16 -7.14 10.35 -7.92
C THR A 16 -8.63 10.03 -7.99
N PRO A 17 -9.03 8.76 -8.15
CA PRO A 17 -10.44 8.39 -8.14
C PRO A 17 -11.03 8.29 -6.75
N GLY A 18 -10.20 8.34 -5.71
CA GLY A 18 -10.66 8.19 -4.35
C GLY A 18 -10.97 9.52 -3.68
N PRO A 19 -11.51 9.48 -2.46
CA PRO A 19 -11.91 10.68 -1.74
C PRO A 19 -10.74 11.48 -1.20
N SER A 20 -9.53 10.91 -1.09
CA SER A 20 -8.38 11.60 -0.52
C SER A 20 -7.08 11.08 -1.10
N SER A 21 -6.16 12.00 -1.45
CA SER A 21 -4.86 11.60 -1.98
C SER A 21 -4.06 10.77 -0.99
N SER A 22 -4.08 11.13 0.29
CA SER A 22 -3.32 10.40 1.30
C SER A 22 -3.92 9.02 1.56
N ASN A 23 -5.23 8.86 1.36
CA ASN A 23 -5.93 7.61 1.65
C ASN A 23 -6.04 6.68 0.44
N THR A 24 -5.71 7.15 -0.75
CA THR A 24 -5.76 6.30 -1.95
C THR A 24 -4.45 6.34 -2.73
N CYS A 25 -3.98 7.51 -3.10
CA CYS A 25 -2.78 7.64 -3.92
C CYS A 25 -1.53 7.15 -3.20
N GLY A 26 -1.37 7.53 -1.94
CA GLY A 26 -0.24 7.05 -1.12
C GLY A 26 -0.25 5.54 -0.96
N PRO A 27 -1.36 4.96 -0.51
CA PRO A 27 -1.46 3.51 -0.40
C PRO A 27 -1.21 2.75 -1.70
N VAL A 28 -1.69 3.24 -2.86
CA VAL A 28 -1.38 2.59 -4.13
C VAL A 28 0.12 2.58 -4.35
N ARG A 29 0.79 3.71 -4.13
CA ARG A 29 2.22 3.80 -4.36
C ARG A 29 3.02 2.93 -3.41
N ILE A 30 2.62 2.86 -2.15
CA ILE A 30 3.28 1.97 -1.19
C ILE A 30 3.13 0.53 -1.65
N GLY A 31 1.93 0.13 -2.06
CA GLY A 31 1.69 -1.21 -2.59
C GLY A 31 2.51 -1.50 -3.83
N LEU A 32 2.61 -0.53 -4.76
CA LEU A 32 3.41 -0.69 -5.97
C LEU A 32 4.88 -0.90 -5.65
N ILE A 33 5.42 -0.10 -4.73
CA ILE A 33 6.82 -0.26 -4.32
C ILE A 33 7.04 -1.62 -3.68
N CYS A 34 6.12 -2.06 -2.85
CA CYS A 34 6.23 -3.37 -2.21
C CYS A 34 6.25 -4.48 -3.26
N GLN A 35 5.36 -4.41 -4.25
CA GLN A 35 5.30 -5.39 -5.32
C GLN A 35 6.59 -5.38 -6.15
N GLN A 36 7.12 -4.19 -6.44
CA GLN A 36 8.36 -4.07 -7.19
C GLN A 36 9.56 -4.61 -6.42
N LEU A 37 9.61 -4.35 -5.11
CA LEU A 37 10.68 -4.86 -4.26
C LEU A 37 10.65 -6.39 -4.19
N LEU A 38 9.45 -6.96 -4.10
CA LEU A 38 9.30 -8.42 -4.07
C LEU A 38 9.61 -9.04 -5.44
N GLY A 39 9.34 -8.31 -6.52
CA GLY A 39 9.61 -8.75 -7.87
C GLY A 39 8.47 -9.46 -8.55
N GLU A 40 7.37 -9.66 -7.85
CA GLU A 40 6.18 -10.33 -8.38
C GLU A 40 4.97 -9.98 -7.54
N ILE A 41 3.79 -10.34 -7.99
CA ILE A 41 2.57 -10.21 -7.19
C ILE A 41 2.69 -11.20 -6.03
N PRO A 42 2.51 -10.76 -4.77
CA PRO A 42 2.66 -11.67 -3.62
C PRO A 42 1.65 -12.81 -3.69
N ALA A 43 2.05 -13.99 -3.22
CA ALA A 43 1.12 -15.07 -2.96
C ALA A 43 0.27 -14.73 -1.73
N LYS A 44 0.89 -14.03 -0.77
CA LYS A 44 0.20 -13.62 0.45
C LYS A 44 0.73 -12.25 0.86
N ALA A 45 -0.16 -11.39 1.33
CA ALA A 45 0.20 -10.08 1.86
C ALA A 45 -0.67 -9.77 3.06
N VAL A 46 -0.05 -9.32 4.14
CA VAL A 46 -0.76 -8.84 5.33
C VAL A 46 -0.37 -7.37 5.51
N VAL A 47 -1.36 -6.50 5.45
CA VAL A 47 -1.17 -5.06 5.65
C VAL A 47 -1.54 -4.76 7.08
N GLU A 48 -0.54 -4.45 7.90
CA GLU A 48 -0.73 -4.14 9.32
C GLU A 48 -0.72 -2.63 9.50
N TYR A 49 -1.65 -2.14 10.30
CA TYR A 49 -1.74 -0.71 10.58
C TYR A 49 -1.85 -0.48 12.08
N TYR A 50 -1.32 0.66 12.53
CA TYR A 50 -1.26 0.96 13.96
C TYR A 50 -2.67 1.20 14.51
N SER A 51 -2.95 0.59 15.66
CA SER A 51 -4.27 0.68 16.32
C SER A 51 -4.66 2.10 16.69
N LYS A 52 -3.68 2.99 16.85
CA LYS A 52 -3.92 4.41 17.16
C LYS A 52 -3.63 5.31 15.97
N GLY A 53 -3.49 4.74 14.80
CA GLY A 53 -3.23 5.50 13.58
C GLY A 53 -4.50 5.85 12.82
N ALA A 54 -4.31 6.57 11.74
CA ALA A 54 -5.44 7.07 10.94
C ALA A 54 -6.20 5.96 10.21
N PHE A 55 -5.51 4.87 9.87
CA PHE A 55 -6.15 3.79 9.10
C PHE A 55 -7.21 3.03 9.89
N THR A 56 -7.24 3.17 11.22
CA THR A 56 -8.30 2.55 12.02
C THR A 56 -9.68 3.01 11.60
N THR A 57 -9.79 4.25 11.12
CA THR A 57 -11.07 4.83 10.71
C THR A 57 -11.19 5.00 9.20
N THR A 58 -10.08 5.07 8.48
CA THR A 58 -10.11 5.42 7.05
C THR A 58 -9.88 4.23 6.12
N LEU A 59 -9.37 3.10 6.65
CA LEU A 59 -8.96 1.98 5.80
C LEU A 59 -10.07 1.56 4.82
N TYR A 60 -11.25 1.29 5.32
CA TYR A 60 -12.36 0.84 4.49
C TYR A 60 -13.20 2.00 3.98
N GLY A 61 -13.52 2.95 4.84
CA GLY A 61 -14.38 4.06 4.49
C GLY A 61 -13.82 4.95 3.38
N MET A 62 -12.50 5.11 3.34
CA MET A 62 -11.82 5.93 2.34
C MET A 62 -11.17 5.09 1.24
N LYS A 63 -11.48 3.80 1.16
CA LYS A 63 -10.99 2.88 0.13
C LYS A 63 -9.47 2.70 0.13
N SER A 64 -8.82 2.90 1.26
CA SER A 64 -7.38 2.66 1.38
C SER A 64 -7.06 1.18 1.21
N ASP A 65 -7.94 0.29 1.66
CA ASP A 65 -7.80 -1.14 1.46
C ASP A 65 -7.73 -1.49 -0.02
N VAL A 66 -8.67 -0.97 -0.81
CA VAL A 66 -8.71 -1.16 -2.26
C VAL A 66 -7.43 -0.61 -2.90
N ALA A 67 -6.96 0.54 -2.41
CA ALA A 67 -5.75 1.17 -2.93
C ALA A 67 -4.51 0.31 -2.68
N PHE A 68 -4.35 -0.22 -1.47
CA PHE A 68 -3.21 -1.11 -1.16
C PHE A 68 -3.23 -2.34 -2.06
N ILE A 69 -4.40 -2.95 -2.24
CA ILE A 69 -4.53 -4.14 -3.07
C ILE A 69 -4.16 -3.83 -4.52
N ASN A 70 -4.64 -2.72 -5.07
CA ASN A 70 -4.27 -2.32 -6.43
C ASN A 70 -2.76 -2.19 -6.57
N GLY A 71 -2.10 -1.52 -5.64
CA GLY A 71 -0.65 -1.38 -5.67
C GLY A 71 0.06 -2.72 -5.63
N LEU A 72 -0.35 -3.60 -4.73
CA LEU A 72 0.23 -4.94 -4.62
C LEU A 72 0.00 -5.78 -5.87
N LEU A 73 -1.07 -5.52 -6.60
CA LEU A 73 -1.33 -6.15 -7.90
C LEU A 73 -0.50 -5.54 -9.03
N GLY A 74 0.25 -4.50 -8.76
CA GLY A 74 1.04 -3.81 -9.77
C GLY A 74 0.24 -2.82 -10.60
N LYS A 75 -0.92 -2.39 -10.11
CA LYS A 75 -1.82 -1.49 -10.84
C LYS A 75 -1.72 -0.08 -10.29
N GLU A 76 -1.82 0.89 -11.17
CA GLU A 76 -1.84 2.29 -10.78
C GLU A 76 -3.24 2.72 -10.37
N GLN A 77 -3.30 3.90 -9.73
CA GLN A 77 -4.54 4.39 -9.15
C GLN A 77 -5.64 4.65 -10.18
N ASN A 78 -5.26 5.10 -11.36
CA ASN A 78 -6.23 5.47 -12.39
C ASN A 78 -6.66 4.31 -13.29
N ASN A 79 -6.38 3.07 -12.89
CA ASN A 79 -6.80 1.92 -13.70
C ASN A 79 -8.33 1.75 -13.61
N PRO A 80 -8.97 1.33 -14.71
CA PRO A 80 -10.43 1.25 -14.75
C PRO A 80 -11.03 0.18 -13.85
N GLU A 81 -10.20 -0.74 -13.35
CA GLU A 81 -10.65 -1.83 -12.48
C GLU A 81 -10.38 -1.56 -11.01
N PHE A 82 -10.14 -0.30 -10.66
CA PHE A 82 -9.73 0.06 -9.29
C PHE A 82 -10.64 -0.55 -8.23
N ASN A 83 -11.94 -0.44 -8.42
CA ASN A 83 -12.90 -0.91 -7.42
C ASN A 83 -13.10 -2.43 -7.41
N ALA A 84 -12.52 -3.15 -8.36
CA ALA A 84 -12.61 -4.61 -8.43
C ALA A 84 -11.40 -5.29 -7.79
N ALA A 85 -10.61 -4.58 -6.99
CA ALA A 85 -9.34 -5.05 -6.46
C ALA A 85 -9.44 -6.37 -5.70
N TYR A 86 -10.43 -6.51 -4.83
CA TYR A 86 -10.61 -7.75 -4.07
C TYR A 86 -10.88 -8.95 -4.98
N THR A 87 -11.73 -8.74 -5.99
CA THR A 87 -12.06 -9.80 -6.95
C THR A 87 -10.83 -10.21 -7.75
N ILE A 88 -10.07 -9.22 -8.23
CA ILE A 88 -8.87 -9.48 -9.02
C ILE A 88 -7.81 -10.18 -8.19
N ALA A 89 -7.62 -9.75 -6.94
CA ALA A 89 -6.67 -10.39 -6.03
C ALA A 89 -6.99 -11.88 -5.88
N LYS A 90 -8.25 -12.21 -5.69
CA LYS A 90 -8.70 -13.59 -5.57
C LYS A 90 -8.45 -14.36 -6.85
N GLU A 91 -8.72 -13.75 -8.00
CA GLU A 91 -8.55 -14.40 -9.31
C GLU A 91 -7.08 -14.73 -9.58
N VAL A 92 -6.15 -13.85 -9.21
CA VAL A 92 -4.73 -14.09 -9.45
C VAL A 92 -4.07 -14.89 -8.33
N GLY A 93 -4.81 -15.23 -7.28
CA GLY A 93 -4.30 -16.05 -6.20
C GLY A 93 -3.53 -15.30 -5.12
N MET A 94 -3.74 -13.99 -4.99
CA MET A 94 -3.13 -13.22 -3.91
C MET A 94 -4.05 -13.23 -2.70
N ASP A 95 -3.56 -13.82 -1.60
CA ASP A 95 -4.26 -13.82 -0.32
C ASP A 95 -3.86 -12.56 0.44
N VAL A 96 -4.76 -11.58 0.50
CA VAL A 96 -4.47 -10.30 1.14
C VAL A 96 -5.40 -10.10 2.34
N SER A 97 -4.85 -9.61 3.43
CA SER A 97 -5.62 -9.31 4.63
C SER A 97 -5.08 -8.04 5.31
N PHE A 98 -5.87 -7.49 6.19
CA PHE A 98 -5.54 -6.27 6.94
C PHE A 98 -5.66 -6.57 8.42
N ALA A 99 -4.69 -6.09 9.21
CA ALA A 99 -4.65 -6.36 10.63
C ALA A 99 -4.26 -5.11 11.42
N GLU A 100 -4.96 -4.89 12.51
CA GLU A 100 -4.65 -3.80 13.43
C GLU A 100 -3.61 -4.30 14.43
N VAL A 101 -2.54 -3.52 14.64
CA VAL A 101 -1.45 -3.91 15.52
C VAL A 101 -1.09 -2.77 16.46
N ASP A 102 -0.48 -3.09 17.59
CA ASP A 102 -0.10 -2.11 18.60
C ASP A 102 1.38 -1.78 18.61
N ASP A 103 2.20 -2.54 17.87
CA ASP A 103 3.66 -2.41 17.92
C ASP A 103 4.26 -1.63 16.75
N LEU A 104 3.42 -0.98 15.95
CA LEU A 104 3.89 -0.21 14.80
C LEU A 104 3.99 1.26 15.20
N THR A 105 5.11 1.63 15.81
CA THR A 105 5.29 2.97 16.38
C THR A 105 6.26 3.85 15.61
N VAL A 106 6.83 3.35 14.53
CA VAL A 106 7.70 4.15 13.67
C VAL A 106 6.83 4.89 12.64
N GLY A 107 7.25 6.09 12.26
CA GLY A 107 6.51 6.88 11.28
C GLY A 107 5.34 7.64 11.90
N GLY A 108 4.45 8.12 11.06
CA GLY A 108 3.33 8.96 11.45
C GLY A 108 2.01 8.18 11.49
N MET A 109 0.93 8.95 11.39
CA MET A 109 -0.42 8.41 11.58
C MET A 109 -0.88 7.47 10.48
N GLU A 110 -0.32 7.58 9.27
CA GLU A 110 -0.70 6.73 8.14
C GLU A 110 0.44 5.79 7.76
N THR A 111 0.94 5.08 8.74
CA THR A 111 2.02 4.10 8.57
C THR A 111 1.46 2.69 8.54
N VAL A 112 2.00 1.87 7.66
CA VAL A 112 1.64 0.45 7.54
C VAL A 112 2.89 -0.39 7.50
N ARG A 113 2.76 -1.63 7.95
CA ARG A 113 3.79 -2.64 7.83
C ARG A 113 3.21 -3.76 6.95
N ILE A 114 3.78 -3.95 5.78
CA ILE A 114 3.28 -4.93 4.83
C ILE A 114 4.21 -6.13 4.84
N ARG A 115 3.66 -7.28 5.22
CA ARG A 115 4.36 -8.55 5.21
C ARG A 115 3.95 -9.32 3.98
N MET A 116 4.91 -9.68 3.14
CA MET A 116 4.64 -10.33 1.87
C MET A 116 5.35 -11.67 1.81
N THR A 117 4.71 -12.63 1.16
CA THR A 117 5.30 -13.93 0.85
C THR A 117 5.16 -14.14 -0.65
N ASP A 118 6.24 -14.50 -1.33
CA ASP A 118 6.18 -14.76 -2.76
C ASP A 118 5.78 -16.21 -3.03
N GLN A 119 5.73 -16.60 -4.31
CA GLN A 119 5.30 -17.93 -4.69
C GLN A 119 6.26 -19.03 -4.21
N SER A 120 7.50 -18.69 -3.94
CA SER A 120 8.51 -19.66 -3.46
C SER A 120 8.57 -19.74 -1.94
N GLY A 121 7.85 -18.90 -1.23
CA GLY A 121 7.88 -18.84 0.22
C GLY A 121 8.83 -17.82 0.80
N PHE A 122 9.51 -17.04 -0.04
CA PHE A 122 10.37 -15.95 0.40
C PHE A 122 9.53 -14.83 1.03
N GLU A 123 9.97 -14.31 2.16
CA GLU A 123 9.25 -13.30 2.90
C GLU A 123 9.97 -11.96 2.88
N MET A 124 9.19 -10.89 2.81
CA MET A 124 9.70 -9.52 2.86
C MET A 124 8.75 -8.66 3.68
N VAL A 125 9.31 -7.75 4.47
CA VAL A 125 8.54 -6.83 5.29
C VAL A 125 8.94 -5.40 4.91
N VAL A 126 7.94 -4.55 4.65
CA VAL A 126 8.18 -3.15 4.30
C VAL A 126 7.31 -2.28 5.20
N ILE A 127 7.91 -1.25 5.80
CA ILE A 127 7.16 -0.25 6.55
C ILE A 127 7.15 1.02 5.72
N GLY A 128 5.96 1.48 5.39
CA GLY A 128 5.76 2.68 4.59
C GLY A 128 4.75 3.61 5.22
N GLU A 129 4.82 4.87 4.85
CA GLU A 129 3.94 5.90 5.38
C GLU A 129 3.42 6.77 4.25
N SER A 130 2.11 7.03 4.25
CA SER A 130 1.50 8.01 3.36
C SER A 130 1.60 9.39 4.04
N ILE A 131 2.21 10.36 3.37
CA ILE A 131 2.48 11.67 3.96
C ILE A 131 1.71 12.81 3.32
N GLY A 132 0.64 12.47 2.57
CA GLY A 132 -0.25 13.46 1.98
C GLY A 132 0.11 13.81 0.55
N GLY A 133 -0.89 14.30 -0.21
CA GLY A 133 -0.69 14.70 -1.60
C GLY A 133 -0.25 13.57 -2.52
N GLY A 134 -0.44 12.32 -2.12
CA GLY A 134 0.03 11.16 -2.85
C GLY A 134 1.50 10.83 -2.60
N ALA A 135 2.18 11.61 -1.75
CA ALA A 135 3.56 11.31 -1.37
C ALA A 135 3.61 10.17 -0.37
N PHE A 136 4.74 9.47 -0.34
CA PHE A 136 4.95 8.39 0.61
C PHE A 136 6.40 8.34 1.03
N LYS A 137 6.66 7.60 2.12
CA LYS A 137 8.00 7.44 2.68
C LYS A 137 8.18 5.99 3.10
N ILE A 138 9.31 5.41 2.75
CA ILE A 138 9.65 4.05 3.20
C ILE A 138 10.59 4.17 4.38
N HIS A 139 10.17 3.61 5.52
CA HIS A 139 10.95 3.66 6.76
C HIS A 139 11.83 2.44 6.95
N TYR A 140 11.45 1.29 6.41
CA TYR A 140 12.12 0.04 6.72
C TYR A 140 11.83 -1.00 5.67
N ILE A 141 12.85 -1.77 5.32
CA ILE A 141 12.73 -2.93 4.41
C ILE A 141 13.52 -4.06 5.04
N ASP A 142 12.88 -5.22 5.15
CA ASP A 142 13.53 -6.43 5.62
C ASP A 142 13.20 -7.54 4.63
N ASP A 143 14.22 -8.11 4.05
CA ASP A 143 14.10 -9.13 3.02
C ASP A 143 14.68 -10.48 3.46
N CYS A 144 14.64 -10.76 4.73
CA CYS A 144 15.19 -12.02 5.26
C CYS A 144 14.48 -13.31 4.83
#